data_1646bdca72555927105f9a4463c41592
#
_entry.id   1646bdca72555927105f9a4463c41592
#
_cell.length_a   1.000
_cell.length_b   1.000
_cell.length_c   1.000
_cell.angle_alpha   90.00
_cell.angle_beta   90.00
_cell.angle_gamma   90.00
#
_symmetry.space_group_name_H-M   'P 1'
#
loop_
_entity.id
_entity.type
_entity.pdbx_description
1 polymer ?
#
loop_
_entity_poly.entity_id
_entity_poly.type
_entity_poly.pdbx_seq_one_letter_code
_entity_poly.pdbx_strand_id
1 'polypeptide(L)'
;MINRNVLAVALLMFSLVMVQAGCQSAVAPPTNRAETPPPPHKVDTAAIEAEVIKLEREWADAVKNGDADAARRVMADDIAIVNPDGSTSAKAEEVNAIQAKTVTMDSWEILEPKVTVLDENNAFVTGRGVIKNGKAKVPNSSKTIDISGEYRFLDVYARRNGKWQAVASQTTPIAQAAGKNP
;
A
#
# COMPACT_ATOMS: atom_id res chain seq x y z
N MET A 1 0.31 -53.09 -13.93
CA MET A 1 0.19 -54.36 -13.17
C MET A 1 -0.69 -54.10 -11.98
N ILE A 2 -1.77 -54.84 -11.97
CA ILE A 2 -2.89 -54.84 -11.02
C ILE A 2 -2.44 -55.59 -9.77
N ASN A 3 -2.75 -55.12 -8.57
CA ASN A 3 -3.08 -56.04 -7.52
C ASN A 3 -4.06 -55.47 -6.53
N ARG A 4 -5.23 -56.04 -6.59
CA ARG A 4 -6.39 -56.03 -5.69
C ARG A 4 -6.07 -56.94 -4.52
N ASN A 5 -6.42 -56.57 -3.30
CA ASN A 5 -6.94 -57.56 -2.37
C ASN A 5 -7.97 -56.92 -1.41
N VAL A 6 -9.13 -57.40 -1.64
CA VAL A 6 -10.35 -57.35 -0.82
C VAL A 6 -10.17 -58.41 0.30
N LEU A 7 -10.54 -58.09 1.52
CA LEU A 7 -11.19 -59.10 2.35
C LEU A 7 -12.10 -58.44 3.42
N ALA A 8 -13.34 -58.73 3.28
CA ALA A 8 -14.41 -58.50 4.26
C ALA A 8 -14.37 -59.56 5.33
N VAL A 9 -14.71 -59.20 6.57
CA VAL A 9 -15.33 -60.15 7.55
C VAL A 9 -16.39 -59.42 8.34
N ALA A 10 -17.55 -60.04 8.30
CA ALA A 10 -18.79 -59.61 8.93
C ALA A 10 -19.02 -60.28 10.29
N LEU A 11 -20.03 -59.79 11.01
CA LEU A 11 -20.91 -60.36 12.06
C LEU A 11 -20.33 -60.41 13.50
N LEU A 12 -21.03 -59.86 14.50
CA LEU A 12 -22.23 -60.39 15.16
C LEU A 12 -22.72 -59.48 16.31
N MET A 13 -23.97 -59.19 16.25
CA MET A 13 -24.97 -58.92 17.29
C MET A 13 -24.53 -59.06 18.75
N PHE A 14 -24.88 -58.05 19.56
CA PHE A 14 -25.54 -58.28 20.85
C PHE A 14 -26.36 -57.08 21.25
N SER A 15 -27.69 -57.25 21.30
CA SER A 15 -28.68 -56.32 21.81
C SER A 15 -28.60 -56.28 23.32
N LEU A 16 -28.43 -55.11 23.93
CA LEU A 16 -28.74 -54.92 25.32
C LEU A 16 -29.55 -53.63 25.47
N VAL A 17 -30.85 -53.77 25.59
CA VAL A 17 -31.77 -52.68 25.91
C VAL A 17 -31.59 -52.35 27.38
N MET A 18 -30.98 -51.23 27.69
CA MET A 18 -31.02 -50.59 29.01
C MET A 18 -31.92 -49.37 28.91
N VAL A 19 -33.11 -49.51 29.45
CA VAL A 19 -34.00 -48.38 29.73
C VAL A 19 -33.40 -47.61 30.90
N GLN A 20 -32.82 -46.45 30.63
CA GLN A 20 -32.49 -45.48 31.66
C GLN A 20 -33.50 -44.34 31.58
N ALA A 21 -34.33 -44.21 32.56
CA ALA A 21 -35.12 -43.03 32.85
C ALA A 21 -34.15 -41.90 33.28
N GLY A 22 -33.67 -41.10 32.32
CA GLY A 22 -32.87 -39.93 32.57
C GLY A 22 -33.74 -38.70 32.64
N CYS A 23 -33.73 -38.00 33.77
CA CYS A 23 -34.31 -36.68 33.94
C CYS A 23 -33.87 -35.75 32.80
N GLN A 24 -34.80 -35.34 31.95
CA GLN A 24 -34.60 -34.28 30.99
C GLN A 24 -34.50 -32.96 31.74
N SER A 25 -33.28 -32.53 32.03
CA SER A 25 -33.02 -31.12 32.35
C SER A 25 -33.38 -30.30 31.13
N ALA A 26 -34.41 -29.49 31.23
CA ALA A 26 -34.79 -28.54 30.20
C ALA A 26 -33.61 -27.57 29.99
N VAL A 27 -32.85 -27.77 28.90
CA VAL A 27 -31.87 -26.80 28.43
C VAL A 27 -32.68 -25.61 27.91
N ALA A 28 -32.59 -24.49 28.60
CA ALA A 28 -33.16 -23.24 28.15
C ALA A 28 -32.58 -22.91 26.75
N PRO A 29 -33.40 -22.46 25.80
CA PRO A 29 -32.88 -22.07 24.49
C PRO A 29 -31.84 -20.96 24.64
N PRO A 30 -30.75 -20.99 23.85
CA PRO A 30 -29.76 -19.93 23.90
C PRO A 30 -30.45 -18.60 23.58
N THR A 31 -30.46 -17.69 24.54
CA THR A 31 -30.90 -16.32 24.33
C THR A 31 -29.92 -15.71 23.36
N ASN A 32 -30.34 -15.63 22.09
CA ASN A 32 -29.65 -14.94 21.05
C ASN A 32 -29.74 -13.42 21.36
N ARG A 33 -28.90 -12.98 22.31
CA ARG A 33 -28.75 -11.56 22.60
C ARG A 33 -28.03 -10.99 21.40
N ALA A 34 -28.77 -10.36 20.49
CA ALA A 34 -28.20 -9.58 19.42
C ALA A 34 -27.25 -8.57 20.08
N GLU A 35 -25.95 -8.81 19.98
CA GLU A 35 -24.94 -7.83 20.38
C GLU A 35 -25.19 -6.59 19.52
N THR A 36 -25.52 -5.48 20.17
CA THR A 36 -25.63 -4.19 19.52
C THR A 36 -24.27 -3.92 18.88
N PRO A 37 -24.18 -3.67 17.56
CA PRO A 37 -22.91 -3.33 16.92
C PRO A 37 -22.25 -2.19 17.70
N PRO A 38 -20.93 -2.24 17.92
CA PRO A 38 -20.23 -1.13 18.55
C PRO A 38 -20.51 0.15 17.76
N PRO A 39 -20.63 1.31 18.43
CA PRO A 39 -20.86 2.57 17.75
C PRO A 39 -19.78 2.78 16.69
N PRO A 40 -20.11 3.36 15.51
CA PRO A 40 -19.15 3.56 14.45
C PRO A 40 -17.98 4.39 14.99
N HIS A 41 -16.78 3.84 14.91
CA HIS A 41 -15.55 4.56 15.23
C HIS A 41 -15.48 5.78 14.30
N LYS A 42 -15.44 6.97 14.88
CA LYS A 42 -15.25 8.18 14.10
C LYS A 42 -13.80 8.22 13.62
N VAL A 43 -13.58 8.08 12.32
CA VAL A 43 -12.24 8.18 11.72
C VAL A 43 -11.73 9.61 11.91
N ASP A 44 -10.54 9.76 12.47
CA ASP A 44 -9.85 11.04 12.56
C ASP A 44 -9.18 11.38 11.22
N THR A 45 -9.96 11.92 10.30
CA THR A 45 -9.50 12.25 8.96
C THR A 45 -8.40 13.30 8.97
N ALA A 46 -8.47 14.29 9.87
CA ALA A 46 -7.47 15.36 9.95
C ALA A 46 -6.08 14.83 10.36
N ALA A 47 -6.04 13.88 11.30
CA ALA A 47 -4.78 13.25 11.70
C ALA A 47 -4.19 12.41 10.56
N ILE A 48 -5.04 11.68 9.82
CA ILE A 48 -4.60 10.88 8.66
C ILE A 48 -4.06 11.80 7.55
N GLU A 49 -4.78 12.87 7.23
CA GLU A 49 -4.36 13.85 6.22
C GLU A 49 -2.98 14.45 6.56
N ALA A 50 -2.78 14.86 7.81
CA ALA A 50 -1.51 15.41 8.27
C ALA A 50 -0.35 14.42 8.14
N GLU A 51 -0.58 13.15 8.51
CA GLU A 51 0.45 12.10 8.43
C GLU A 51 0.80 11.76 6.97
N VAL A 52 -0.19 11.63 6.09
CA VAL A 52 0.04 11.37 4.66
C VAL A 52 0.82 12.51 4.00
N ILE A 53 0.46 13.78 4.26
CA ILE A 53 1.19 14.95 3.72
C ILE A 53 2.63 14.98 4.24
N LYS A 54 2.85 14.60 5.50
CA LYS A 54 4.19 14.50 6.07
C LYS A 54 5.03 13.43 5.34
N LEU A 55 4.45 12.26 5.08
CA LEU A 55 5.13 11.18 4.37
C LEU A 55 5.48 11.55 2.92
N GLU A 56 4.59 12.28 2.23
CA GLU A 56 4.88 12.82 0.89
C GLU A 56 6.12 13.72 0.89
N ARG A 57 6.21 14.62 1.85
CA ARG A 57 7.36 15.52 1.98
C ARG A 57 8.62 14.77 2.36
N GLU A 58 8.52 13.81 3.28
CA GLU A 58 9.65 12.95 3.67
C GLU A 58 10.18 12.16 2.45
N TRP A 59 9.30 11.67 1.59
CA TRP A 59 9.70 10.96 0.38
C TRP A 59 10.41 11.89 -0.62
N ALA A 60 9.84 13.05 -0.90
CA ALA A 60 10.47 14.05 -1.77
C ALA A 60 11.86 14.47 -1.26
N ASP A 61 11.99 14.72 0.04
CA ASP A 61 13.26 15.04 0.67
C ASP A 61 14.25 13.87 0.63
N ALA A 62 13.78 12.63 0.80
CA ALA A 62 14.60 11.43 0.71
C ALA A 62 15.23 11.29 -0.69
N VAL A 63 14.44 11.47 -1.75
CA VAL A 63 14.94 11.42 -3.12
C VAL A 63 15.95 12.53 -3.36
N LYS A 64 15.64 13.76 -3.00
CA LYS A 64 16.52 14.93 -3.18
C LYS A 64 17.87 14.75 -2.47
N ASN A 65 17.83 14.26 -1.23
CA ASN A 65 19.02 14.15 -0.38
C ASN A 65 19.80 12.84 -0.59
N GLY A 66 19.22 11.85 -1.28
CA GLY A 66 19.79 10.50 -1.42
C GLY A 66 19.65 9.68 -0.14
N ASP A 67 18.62 9.96 0.69
CA ASP A 67 18.34 9.23 1.93
C ASP A 67 17.52 7.97 1.65
N ALA A 68 18.25 6.90 1.32
CA ALA A 68 17.66 5.60 1.04
C ALA A 68 16.90 5.00 2.24
N ASP A 69 17.29 5.33 3.48
CA ASP A 69 16.63 4.79 4.67
C ASP A 69 15.29 5.48 4.92
N ALA A 70 15.19 6.79 4.71
CA ALA A 70 13.90 7.49 4.72
C ALA A 70 12.96 6.93 3.64
N ALA A 71 13.46 6.76 2.41
CA ALA A 71 12.68 6.16 1.32
C ALA A 71 12.18 4.74 1.67
N ARG A 72 13.01 3.89 2.28
CA ARG A 72 12.60 2.55 2.74
C ARG A 72 11.47 2.60 3.77
N ARG A 73 11.44 3.62 4.63
CA ARG A 73 10.38 3.76 5.65
C ARG A 73 9.05 4.18 5.04
N VAL A 74 9.08 5.09 4.07
CA VAL A 74 7.88 5.60 3.41
C VAL A 74 7.25 4.57 2.49
N MET A 75 8.03 3.84 1.71
CA MET A 75 7.53 2.85 0.75
C MET A 75 7.24 1.50 1.41
N ALA A 76 6.09 0.89 1.07
CA ALA A 76 5.79 -0.51 1.39
C ALA A 76 6.66 -1.46 0.55
N ASP A 77 6.88 -2.69 1.02
CA ASP A 77 7.72 -3.67 0.30
C ASP A 77 7.11 -4.09 -1.03
N ASP A 78 5.80 -4.04 -1.14
CA ASP A 78 5.00 -4.40 -2.32
C ASP A 78 4.49 -3.20 -3.11
N ILE A 79 5.10 -2.03 -2.95
CA ILE A 79 4.68 -0.82 -3.67
C ILE A 79 4.73 -1.02 -5.20
N ALA A 80 3.70 -0.53 -5.88
CA ALA A 80 3.66 -0.44 -7.35
C ALA A 80 3.92 1.00 -7.77
N ILE A 81 4.97 1.25 -8.56
CA ILE A 81 5.34 2.58 -9.02
C ILE A 81 5.23 2.64 -10.54
N VAL A 82 4.55 3.67 -11.04
CA VAL A 82 4.51 4.03 -12.47
C VAL A 82 5.26 5.33 -12.65
N ASN A 83 6.37 5.25 -13.36
CA ASN A 83 7.25 6.36 -13.61
C ASN A 83 6.70 7.33 -14.69
N PRO A 84 7.23 8.57 -14.79
CA PRO A 84 6.78 9.55 -15.77
C PRO A 84 6.90 9.13 -17.24
N ASP A 85 7.77 8.17 -17.55
CA ASP A 85 7.95 7.60 -18.89
C ASP A 85 7.06 6.38 -19.17
N GLY A 86 6.21 6.00 -18.19
CA GLY A 86 5.32 4.84 -18.26
C GLY A 86 5.99 3.51 -17.87
N SER A 87 7.28 3.50 -17.54
CA SER A 87 7.93 2.32 -16.97
C SER A 87 7.43 2.08 -15.56
N THR A 88 7.64 0.86 -15.06
CA THR A 88 7.32 0.51 -13.67
C THR A 88 8.58 0.18 -12.90
N SER A 89 8.57 0.46 -11.61
CA SER A 89 9.65 0.09 -10.70
C SER A 89 9.12 -0.48 -9.39
N ALA A 90 9.96 -1.28 -8.73
CA ALA A 90 9.71 -1.82 -7.40
C ALA A 90 10.53 -1.04 -6.35
N LYS A 91 10.16 -1.19 -5.07
CA LYS A 91 10.85 -0.54 -3.95
C LYS A 91 12.37 -0.69 -4.00
N ALA A 92 12.86 -1.90 -4.29
CA ALA A 92 14.30 -2.15 -4.29
C ALA A 92 15.03 -1.33 -5.36
N GLU A 93 14.43 -1.15 -6.53
CA GLU A 93 14.98 -0.34 -7.64
C GLU A 93 15.01 1.12 -7.26
N GLU A 94 13.91 1.66 -6.70
CA GLU A 94 13.84 3.05 -6.24
C GLU A 94 14.87 3.35 -5.13
N VAL A 95 14.93 2.49 -4.12
CA VAL A 95 15.87 2.66 -3.01
C VAL A 95 17.32 2.62 -3.51
N ASN A 96 17.65 1.71 -4.41
CA ASN A 96 18.99 1.63 -5.01
C ASN A 96 19.28 2.88 -5.85
N ALA A 97 18.32 3.39 -6.62
CA ALA A 97 18.46 4.60 -7.41
C ALA A 97 18.72 5.83 -6.52
N ILE A 98 17.98 5.96 -5.41
CA ILE A 98 18.16 7.03 -4.42
C ILE A 98 19.55 6.91 -3.76
N GLN A 99 19.95 5.72 -3.33
CA GLN A 99 21.26 5.50 -2.69
C GLN A 99 22.43 5.79 -3.65
N ALA A 100 22.29 5.40 -4.92
CA ALA A 100 23.29 5.63 -5.95
C ALA A 100 23.26 7.08 -6.52
N LYS A 101 22.32 7.91 -6.06
CA LYS A 101 22.08 9.26 -6.59
C LYS A 101 21.99 9.28 -8.10
N THR A 102 21.25 8.33 -8.67
CA THR A 102 20.99 8.30 -10.12
C THR A 102 20.04 9.41 -10.54
N VAL A 103 19.25 9.92 -9.60
CA VAL A 103 18.46 11.14 -9.74
C VAL A 103 19.03 12.19 -8.82
N THR A 104 19.23 13.40 -9.33
CA THR A 104 19.71 14.57 -8.57
C THR A 104 18.88 15.79 -8.92
N MET A 105 18.68 16.69 -7.96
CA MET A 105 17.90 17.92 -8.15
C MET A 105 18.25 18.95 -7.07
N ASP A 106 17.97 20.21 -7.36
CA ASP A 106 18.10 21.27 -6.35
C ASP A 106 16.91 21.29 -5.39
N SER A 107 15.70 21.10 -5.92
CA SER A 107 14.49 21.00 -5.12
C SER A 107 13.44 20.10 -5.76
N TRP A 108 12.65 19.48 -4.92
CA TRP A 108 11.36 18.86 -5.25
C TRP A 108 10.31 19.40 -4.30
N GLU A 109 9.47 20.29 -4.81
CA GLU A 109 8.43 20.96 -4.03
C GLU A 109 7.09 20.25 -4.23
N ILE A 110 6.44 19.87 -3.15
CA ILE A 110 5.09 19.31 -3.17
C ILE A 110 4.10 20.47 -2.97
N LEU A 111 3.29 20.72 -3.97
CA LEU A 111 2.32 21.81 -4.02
C LEU A 111 0.88 21.27 -4.09
N GLU A 112 -0.03 21.97 -3.44
CA GLU A 112 -1.48 21.69 -3.47
C GLU A 112 -1.82 20.23 -3.12
N PRO A 113 -1.18 19.59 -2.10
CA PRO A 113 -1.51 18.22 -1.76
C PRO A 113 -2.96 18.14 -1.25
N LYS A 114 -3.73 17.24 -1.86
CA LYS A 114 -5.11 16.96 -1.45
C LYS A 114 -5.22 15.49 -1.09
N VAL A 115 -5.41 15.22 0.19
CA VAL A 115 -5.63 13.87 0.71
C VAL A 115 -7.12 13.55 0.66
N THR A 116 -7.44 12.33 0.28
CA THR A 116 -8.77 11.73 0.41
C THR A 116 -8.65 10.50 1.28
N VAL A 117 -9.24 10.57 2.46
CA VAL A 117 -9.29 9.44 3.41
C VAL A 117 -10.44 8.54 3.01
N LEU A 118 -10.14 7.28 2.72
CA LEU A 118 -11.13 6.26 2.34
C LEU A 118 -11.69 5.59 3.59
N ASP A 119 -10.81 5.25 4.52
CA ASP A 119 -11.13 4.68 5.83
C ASP A 119 -9.96 4.91 6.82
N GLU A 120 -9.99 4.26 7.98
CA GLU A 120 -8.94 4.42 9.01
C GLU A 120 -7.56 3.87 8.60
N ASN A 121 -7.49 3.06 7.53
CA ASN A 121 -6.28 2.38 7.08
C ASN A 121 -5.91 2.68 5.63
N ASN A 122 -6.72 3.43 4.89
CA ASN A 122 -6.50 3.70 3.47
C ASN A 122 -6.78 5.17 3.14
N ALA A 123 -5.85 5.76 2.41
CA ALA A 123 -5.97 7.11 1.88
C ALA A 123 -5.22 7.22 0.55
N PHE A 124 -5.57 8.20 -0.26
CA PHE A 124 -4.73 8.60 -1.38
C PHE A 124 -4.51 10.12 -1.36
N VAL A 125 -3.41 10.53 -1.94
CA VAL A 125 -3.07 11.94 -2.11
C VAL A 125 -2.86 12.24 -3.58
N THR A 126 -3.34 13.38 -4.01
CA THR A 126 -3.02 13.97 -5.30
C THR A 126 -2.39 15.33 -5.08
N GLY A 127 -1.52 15.72 -5.99
CA GLY A 127 -0.86 17.01 -5.90
C GLY A 127 -0.09 17.38 -7.14
N ARG A 128 0.71 18.40 -7.00
CA ARG A 128 1.65 18.87 -8.03
C ARG A 128 3.05 18.86 -7.44
N GLY A 129 3.99 18.24 -8.17
CA GLY A 129 5.41 18.29 -7.86
C GLY A 129 6.11 19.25 -8.79
N VAL A 130 7.06 20.03 -8.27
CA VAL A 130 7.93 20.90 -9.10
C VAL A 130 9.37 20.52 -8.81
N ILE A 131 10.07 20.06 -9.86
CA ILE A 131 11.49 19.70 -9.81
C ILE A 131 12.32 20.81 -10.48
N LYS A 132 13.34 21.32 -9.75
CA LYS A 132 14.29 22.31 -10.27
C LYS A 132 15.67 21.67 -10.44
N ASN A 133 16.28 21.93 -11.60
CA ASN A 133 17.61 21.44 -11.99
C ASN A 133 17.74 19.90 -11.82
N GLY A 134 16.63 19.21 -12.15
CA GLY A 134 16.54 17.76 -12.02
C GLY A 134 17.29 17.04 -13.14
N LYS A 135 18.06 16.02 -12.79
CA LYS A 135 18.77 15.16 -13.75
C LYS A 135 18.62 13.70 -13.35
N ALA A 136 18.34 12.85 -14.34
CA ALA A 136 18.32 11.40 -14.16
C ALA A 136 19.36 10.75 -15.08
N LYS A 137 20.11 9.78 -14.53
CA LYS A 137 21.03 8.94 -15.30
C LYS A 137 20.24 7.90 -16.09
N VAL A 138 20.52 7.78 -17.38
CA VAL A 138 19.95 6.73 -18.21
C VAL A 138 20.59 5.38 -17.84
N PRO A 139 19.84 4.32 -17.54
CA PRO A 139 20.38 3.02 -17.20
C PRO A 139 21.36 2.52 -18.27
N ASN A 140 22.48 1.93 -17.85
CA ASN A 140 23.53 1.39 -18.72
C ASN A 140 24.14 2.39 -19.72
N SER A 141 24.11 3.68 -19.37
CA SER A 141 24.63 4.75 -20.22
C SER A 141 25.36 5.81 -19.38
N SER A 142 26.26 6.56 -20.00
CA SER A 142 26.86 7.78 -19.43
C SER A 142 25.95 9.00 -19.57
N LYS A 143 24.81 8.87 -20.26
CA LYS A 143 23.88 9.97 -20.53
C LYS A 143 23.04 10.31 -19.31
N THR A 144 22.73 11.58 -19.19
CA THR A 144 21.70 12.09 -18.26
C THR A 144 20.62 12.78 -19.07
N ILE A 145 19.39 12.72 -18.57
CA ILE A 145 18.24 13.45 -19.09
C ILE A 145 17.84 14.52 -18.09
N ASP A 146 17.30 15.62 -18.59
CA ASP A 146 16.69 16.67 -17.77
C ASP A 146 15.28 16.22 -17.38
N ILE A 147 15.03 16.22 -16.08
CA ILE A 147 13.72 15.90 -15.48
C ILE A 147 13.14 17.12 -14.74
N SER A 148 13.69 18.30 -14.98
CA SER A 148 13.11 19.53 -14.43
C SER A 148 11.72 19.76 -15.01
N GLY A 149 10.81 20.27 -14.19
CA GLY A 149 9.46 20.56 -14.65
C GLY A 149 8.40 20.35 -13.60
N GLU A 150 7.16 20.37 -14.07
CA GLU A 150 5.98 20.17 -13.24
C GLU A 150 5.35 18.81 -13.53
N TYR A 151 4.87 18.17 -12.49
CA TYR A 151 4.28 16.85 -12.51
C TYR A 151 2.96 16.83 -11.75
N ARG A 152 2.02 16.01 -12.18
CA ARG A 152 0.91 15.55 -11.34
C ARG A 152 1.28 14.20 -10.77
N PHE A 153 0.91 13.97 -9.50
CA PHE A 153 1.07 12.68 -8.87
C PHE A 153 -0.24 12.22 -8.22
N LEU A 154 -0.36 10.91 -8.10
CA LEU A 154 -1.36 10.21 -7.31
C LEU A 154 -0.65 9.08 -6.56
N ASP A 155 -0.64 9.18 -5.24
CA ASP A 155 -0.02 8.20 -4.36
C ASP A 155 -1.04 7.62 -3.40
N VAL A 156 -1.03 6.30 -3.26
CA VAL A 156 -1.94 5.57 -2.38
C VAL A 156 -1.18 5.12 -1.15
N TYR A 157 -1.75 5.40 0.00
CA TYR A 157 -1.21 5.03 1.29
C TYR A 157 -2.08 4.02 1.99
N ALA A 158 -1.46 3.02 2.60
CA ALA A 158 -2.14 2.06 3.46
C ALA A 158 -1.46 2.00 4.83
N ARG A 159 -2.28 1.85 5.88
CA ARG A 159 -1.81 1.64 7.25
C ARG A 159 -1.78 0.15 7.54
N ARG A 160 -0.58 -0.41 7.65
CA ARG A 160 -0.34 -1.83 7.92
C ARG A 160 0.49 -1.97 9.19
N ASN A 161 0.04 -2.78 10.14
CA ASN A 161 0.72 -2.95 11.44
C ASN A 161 0.97 -1.61 12.17
N GLY A 162 0.01 -0.68 12.08
CA GLY A 162 0.08 0.63 12.70
C GLY A 162 0.95 1.66 11.97
N LYS A 163 1.56 1.33 10.81
CA LYS A 163 2.42 2.23 10.04
C LYS A 163 1.76 2.59 8.71
N TRP A 164 1.72 3.87 8.39
CA TRP A 164 1.35 4.35 7.08
C TRP A 164 2.53 4.22 6.11
N GLN A 165 2.28 3.65 4.93
CA GLN A 165 3.28 3.51 3.86
C GLN A 165 2.60 3.68 2.50
N ALA A 166 3.35 4.24 1.54
CA ALA A 166 2.92 4.30 0.14
C ALA A 166 2.88 2.87 -0.44
N VAL A 167 1.75 2.49 -1.02
CA VAL A 167 1.53 1.17 -1.65
C VAL A 167 1.37 1.26 -3.17
N ALA A 168 1.08 2.44 -3.70
CA ALA A 168 1.11 2.71 -5.13
C ALA A 168 1.49 4.17 -5.37
N SER A 169 2.18 4.43 -6.47
CA SER A 169 2.56 5.78 -6.90
C SER A 169 2.48 5.89 -8.41
N GLN A 170 1.96 7.02 -8.87
CA GLN A 170 2.00 7.38 -10.28
C GLN A 170 2.33 8.86 -10.44
N THR A 171 3.32 9.15 -11.28
CA THR A 171 3.72 10.51 -11.62
C THR A 171 3.58 10.75 -13.12
N THR A 172 2.99 11.87 -13.49
CA THR A 172 2.74 12.25 -14.90
C THR A 172 3.26 13.66 -15.13
N PRO A 173 4.10 13.89 -16.16
CA PRO A 173 4.58 15.23 -16.47
C PRO A 173 3.42 16.11 -16.94
N ILE A 174 3.42 17.37 -16.48
CA ILE A 174 2.50 18.38 -16.99
C ILE A 174 3.15 18.97 -18.24
N ALA A 175 2.51 18.74 -19.38
CA ALA A 175 2.97 19.36 -20.63
C ALA A 175 2.94 20.89 -20.46
N GLN A 176 4.08 21.54 -20.58
CA GLN A 176 4.09 22.99 -20.67
C GLN A 176 3.32 23.35 -21.94
N ALA A 177 2.31 24.21 -21.81
CA ALA A 177 1.64 24.76 -22.98
C ALA A 177 2.74 25.31 -23.89
N ALA A 178 2.78 24.81 -25.15
CA ALA A 178 3.75 25.29 -26.12
C ALA A 178 3.70 26.82 -26.10
N GLY A 179 4.77 27.41 -25.54
CA GLY A 179 4.83 28.84 -25.34
C GLY A 179 4.61 29.50 -26.70
N LYS A 180 3.68 30.44 -26.79
CA LYS A 180 3.71 31.45 -27.85
C LYS A 180 5.09 32.09 -27.69
N ASN A 181 6.02 31.69 -28.58
CA ASN A 181 7.22 32.48 -28.73
C ASN A 181 6.78 33.89 -29.08
N PRO A 182 7.32 34.91 -28.38
CA PRO A 182 7.04 36.30 -28.68
C PRO A 182 7.58 36.69 -30.07
#